data_cee63bac349fe3991c15703c1d7edae0
#
_entry.id   cee63bac349fe3991c15703c1d7edae0
#
_cell.length_a   1.000
_cell.length_b   1.000
_cell.length_c   1.000
_cell.angle_alpha   90.00
_cell.angle_beta   90.00
_cell.angle_gamma   90.00
#
_symmetry.space_group_name_H-M   'P 1'
#
loop_
_entity.id
_entity.type
_entity.pdbx_description
1 polymer ?
#
loop_
_entity_poly.entity_id
_entity_poly.type
_entity_poly.pdbx_seq_one_letter_code
_entity_poly.pdbx_strand_id
1 'polypeptide(L)'
;HPRSSAASDVYKRQDLIVKNAISKAREIKINPIMVVLLDHRGAIKACSGEDGISSLRFQIAHGKANGAYQMGMGSRALFNRAEQQAYFINSVNALTNGALVPVPGGVLIRDKNNNIVGSLGISGDTSDNDEIAAVSGIESVGYKADIG
;
A
#
# COMPACT_ATOMS: atom_id res chain seq x y z
N HIS A 1 7.59 2.93 -29.79
CA HIS A 1 8.75 2.15 -29.36
C HIS A 1 8.34 0.92 -28.59
N PRO A 2 9.00 -0.21 -28.83
CA PRO A 2 8.77 -1.36 -27.97
C PRO A 2 9.25 -1.03 -26.56
N ARG A 3 8.44 -1.43 -25.58
CA ARG A 3 8.79 -1.29 -24.18
C ARG A 3 9.96 -2.21 -23.88
N SER A 4 10.95 -1.76 -23.10
CA SER A 4 12.04 -2.65 -22.67
C SER A 4 11.49 -3.82 -21.89
N SER A 5 12.17 -4.96 -21.91
CA SER A 5 11.75 -6.13 -21.14
C SER A 5 11.69 -5.84 -19.64
N ALA A 6 12.63 -5.02 -19.11
CA ALA A 6 12.63 -4.62 -17.71
C ALA A 6 11.38 -3.81 -17.36
N ALA A 7 10.98 -2.85 -18.21
CA ALA A 7 9.76 -2.06 -17.98
C ALA A 7 8.51 -2.91 -18.07
N SER A 8 8.45 -3.87 -19.02
CA SER A 8 7.34 -4.81 -19.12
C SER A 8 7.23 -5.72 -17.91
N ASP A 9 8.37 -6.18 -17.37
CA ASP A 9 8.39 -7.03 -16.18
C ASP A 9 7.93 -6.28 -14.95
N VAL A 10 8.33 -5.01 -14.78
CA VAL A 10 7.86 -4.17 -13.68
C VAL A 10 6.35 -3.97 -13.77
N TYR A 11 5.84 -3.65 -14.96
CA TYR A 11 4.39 -3.49 -15.16
C TYR A 11 3.62 -4.76 -14.79
N LYS A 12 4.09 -5.92 -15.25
CA LYS A 12 3.45 -7.21 -14.94
C LYS A 12 3.46 -7.49 -13.44
N ARG A 13 4.58 -7.21 -12.76
CA ARG A 13 4.67 -7.41 -11.31
C ARG A 13 3.69 -6.51 -10.57
N GLN A 14 3.55 -5.26 -10.99
CA GLN A 14 2.62 -4.31 -10.37
C GLN A 14 1.18 -4.82 -10.47
N ASP A 15 0.78 -5.30 -11.64
CA ASP A 15 -0.55 -5.87 -11.84
C ASP A 15 -0.76 -7.11 -10.96
N LEU A 16 0.24 -7.99 -10.89
CA LEU A 16 0.18 -9.20 -10.07
C LEU A 16 0.13 -8.89 -8.57
N ILE A 17 0.82 -7.85 -8.11
CA ILE A 17 0.75 -7.44 -6.70
C ILE A 17 -0.70 -7.18 -6.30
N VAL A 18 -1.42 -6.39 -7.10
CA VAL A 18 -2.82 -6.06 -6.83
C VAL A 18 -3.70 -7.31 -6.84
N LYS A 19 -3.56 -8.14 -7.87
CA LYS A 19 -4.34 -9.38 -8.00
C LYS A 19 -4.06 -10.34 -6.85
N ASN A 20 -2.80 -10.51 -6.49
CA ASN A 20 -2.41 -11.48 -5.47
C ASN A 20 -2.76 -10.99 -4.06
N ALA A 21 -2.78 -9.68 -3.82
CA ALA A 21 -3.30 -9.12 -2.58
C ALA A 21 -4.78 -9.47 -2.41
N ILE A 22 -5.58 -9.30 -3.46
CA ILE A 22 -7.00 -9.66 -3.45
C ILE A 22 -7.18 -11.16 -3.25
N SER A 23 -6.37 -11.98 -3.93
CA SER A 23 -6.41 -13.43 -3.76
C SER A 23 -6.13 -13.84 -2.31
N LYS A 24 -5.17 -13.19 -1.67
CA LYS A 24 -4.87 -13.44 -0.26
C LYS A 24 -6.04 -13.05 0.65
N ALA A 25 -6.65 -11.91 0.39
CA ALA A 25 -7.83 -11.47 1.14
C ALA A 25 -8.96 -12.50 1.03
N ARG A 26 -9.19 -13.07 -0.15
CA ARG A 26 -10.21 -14.09 -0.36
C ARG A 26 -9.83 -15.40 0.31
N GLU A 27 -8.54 -15.77 0.27
CA GLU A 27 -8.03 -16.97 0.95
C GLU A 27 -8.26 -16.92 2.46
N ILE A 28 -7.96 -15.79 3.09
CA ILE A 28 -8.12 -15.63 4.56
C ILE A 28 -9.51 -15.14 4.96
N LYS A 29 -10.42 -15.00 4.00
CA LYS A 29 -11.85 -14.72 4.21
C LYS A 29 -12.14 -13.45 4.99
N ILE A 30 -11.35 -12.41 4.76
CA ILE A 30 -11.61 -11.07 5.32
C ILE A 30 -12.68 -10.35 4.50
N ASN A 31 -13.11 -9.20 4.98
CA ASN A 31 -14.06 -8.35 4.26
C ASN A 31 -13.50 -7.93 2.89
N PRO A 32 -14.37 -7.54 1.94
CA PRO A 32 -13.90 -6.98 0.67
C PRO A 32 -12.94 -5.82 0.89
N ILE A 33 -11.93 -5.73 0.02
CA ILE A 33 -10.86 -4.74 0.15
C ILE A 33 -10.76 -3.84 -1.07
N MET A 34 -10.22 -2.64 -0.84
CA MET A 34 -9.72 -1.72 -1.86
C MET A 34 -8.19 -1.77 -1.82
N VAL A 35 -7.57 -1.90 -2.98
CA VAL A 35 -6.10 -1.96 -3.12
C VAL A 35 -5.65 -0.79 -3.99
N VAL A 36 -4.67 -0.02 -3.52
CA VAL A 36 -4.08 1.08 -4.27
C VAL A 36 -2.57 0.88 -4.32
N LEU A 37 -2.01 0.86 -5.52
CA LEU A 37 -0.57 0.73 -5.74
C LEU A 37 -0.02 2.03 -6.31
N LEU A 38 0.98 2.59 -5.62
CA LEU A 38 1.72 3.77 -6.09
C LEU A 38 3.07 3.33 -6.65
N ASP A 39 3.51 3.98 -7.73
CA ASP A 39 4.82 3.74 -8.32
C ASP A 39 5.92 4.51 -7.58
N HIS A 40 7.14 4.44 -8.10
CA HIS A 40 8.31 5.09 -7.51
C HIS A 40 8.25 6.63 -7.50
N ARG A 41 7.26 7.21 -8.17
CA ARG A 41 7.04 8.67 -8.16
C ARG A 41 5.89 9.06 -7.23
N GLY A 42 5.25 8.08 -6.60
CA GLY A 42 4.07 8.32 -5.78
C GLY A 42 2.77 8.47 -6.58
N ALA A 43 2.80 8.21 -7.88
CA ALA A 43 1.61 8.24 -8.72
C ALA A 43 0.82 6.93 -8.61
N ILE A 44 -0.50 7.02 -8.71
CA ILE A 44 -1.33 5.82 -8.73
C ILE A 44 -1.04 5.05 -10.03
N LYS A 45 -0.57 3.82 -9.88
CA LYS A 45 -0.24 2.95 -11.00
C LYS A 45 -1.33 1.93 -11.27
N ALA A 46 -1.96 1.44 -10.22
CA ALA A 46 -3.06 0.49 -10.31
C ALA A 46 -3.93 0.62 -9.07
N CYS A 47 -5.20 0.38 -9.22
CA CYS A 47 -6.10 0.22 -8.07
C CYS A 47 -7.23 -0.73 -8.44
N SER A 48 -7.76 -1.41 -7.44
CA SER A 48 -8.87 -2.32 -7.65
C SER A 48 -9.68 -2.44 -6.37
N GLY A 49 -10.98 -2.22 -6.47
CA GLY A 49 -11.91 -2.37 -5.37
C GLY A 49 -12.78 -3.59 -5.60
N GLU A 50 -12.89 -4.46 -4.60
CA GLU A 50 -13.84 -5.55 -4.65
C GLU A 50 -15.27 -5.05 -4.49
N ASP A 51 -16.24 -5.82 -4.97
CA ASP A 51 -17.64 -5.49 -4.74
C ASP A 51 -17.95 -5.50 -3.24
N GLY A 52 -18.77 -4.56 -2.81
CA GLY A 52 -19.22 -4.48 -1.42
C GLY A 52 -18.40 -3.57 -0.51
N ILE A 53 -17.34 -2.93 -1.00
CA ILE A 53 -16.59 -1.93 -0.21
C ILE A 53 -17.40 -0.64 -0.08
N SER A 54 -17.16 0.09 1.02
CA SER A 54 -17.71 1.45 1.15
C SER A 54 -16.89 2.44 0.32
N SER A 55 -17.50 3.55 -0.06
CA SER A 55 -16.87 4.52 -0.97
C SER A 55 -15.61 5.18 -0.39
N LEU A 56 -15.50 5.30 0.93
CA LEU A 56 -14.33 5.91 1.58
C LEU A 56 -13.10 5.01 1.54
N ARG A 57 -13.27 3.72 1.23
CA ARG A 57 -12.14 2.77 1.25
C ARG A 57 -11.03 3.16 0.28
N PHE A 58 -11.36 3.79 -0.85
CA PHE A 58 -10.33 4.28 -1.76
C PHE A 58 -9.43 5.31 -1.08
N GLN A 59 -10.02 6.34 -0.46
CA GLN A 59 -9.24 7.39 0.19
C GLN A 59 -8.41 6.84 1.36
N ILE A 60 -8.95 5.89 2.11
CA ILE A 60 -8.21 5.28 3.21
C ILE A 60 -7.03 4.46 2.67
N ALA A 61 -7.26 3.61 1.67
CA ALA A 61 -6.20 2.81 1.06
C ALA A 61 -5.13 3.71 0.42
N HIS A 62 -5.54 4.75 -0.30
CA HIS A 62 -4.61 5.71 -0.88
C HIS A 62 -3.82 6.44 0.21
N GLY A 63 -4.48 6.88 1.27
CA GLY A 63 -3.81 7.55 2.39
C GLY A 63 -2.81 6.67 3.10
N LYS A 64 -3.06 5.37 3.19
CA LYS A 64 -2.09 4.40 3.73
C LYS A 64 -0.87 4.28 2.81
N ALA A 65 -1.09 4.10 1.50
CA ALA A 65 -0.01 3.98 0.53
C ALA A 65 0.79 5.29 0.41
N ASN A 66 0.10 6.42 0.30
CA ASN A 66 0.73 7.72 0.12
C ASN A 66 1.48 8.16 1.38
N GLY A 67 0.92 7.94 2.55
CA GLY A 67 1.60 8.23 3.81
C GLY A 67 2.89 7.44 3.94
N ALA A 68 2.86 6.15 3.63
CA ALA A 68 4.07 5.32 3.63
C ALA A 68 5.09 5.84 2.63
N TYR A 69 4.67 6.15 1.41
CA TYR A 69 5.55 6.65 0.36
C TYR A 69 6.18 7.99 0.76
N GLN A 70 5.36 8.97 1.18
CA GLN A 70 5.83 10.33 1.50
C GLN A 70 6.76 10.35 2.71
N MET A 71 6.51 9.49 3.70
CA MET A 71 7.32 9.42 4.91
C MET A 71 8.50 8.45 4.79
N GLY A 72 8.53 7.62 3.74
CA GLY A 72 9.59 6.64 3.56
C GLY A 72 9.57 5.51 4.58
N MET A 73 8.41 5.21 5.14
CA MET A 73 8.25 4.13 6.13
C MET A 73 6.86 3.52 6.03
N GLY A 74 6.74 2.22 6.27
CA GLY A 74 5.44 1.56 6.28
C GLY A 74 4.50 2.15 7.32
N SER A 75 3.20 2.06 7.07
CA SER A 75 2.22 2.77 7.90
C SER A 75 2.05 2.18 9.30
N ARG A 76 2.59 1.00 9.59
CA ARG A 76 2.69 0.52 10.97
C ARG A 76 3.63 1.40 11.78
N ALA A 77 4.74 1.86 11.20
CA ALA A 77 5.63 2.82 11.87
C ALA A 77 4.93 4.17 12.08
N LEU A 78 4.10 4.59 11.12
CA LEU A 78 3.30 5.80 11.28
C LEU A 78 2.27 5.67 12.40
N PHE A 79 1.66 4.48 12.54
CA PHE A 79 0.77 4.18 13.64
C PHE A 79 1.49 4.32 14.99
N ASN A 80 2.66 3.70 15.11
CA ASN A 80 3.45 3.76 16.34
C ASN A 80 3.86 5.21 16.64
N ARG A 81 4.22 5.97 15.61
CA ARG A 81 4.56 7.38 15.77
C ARG A 81 3.35 8.21 16.24
N ALA A 82 2.16 7.91 15.68
CA ALA A 82 0.94 8.60 16.07
C ALA A 82 0.57 8.35 17.56
N GLU A 83 0.83 7.14 18.05
CA GLU A 83 0.60 6.81 19.45
C GLU A 83 1.48 7.64 20.38
N GLN A 84 2.70 7.95 19.96
CA GLN A 84 3.67 8.66 20.77
C GLN A 84 3.67 10.17 20.53
N GLN A 85 3.42 10.60 19.29
CA GLN A 85 3.53 11.98 18.86
C GLN A 85 2.40 12.32 17.88
N ALA A 86 1.16 12.27 18.37
CA ALA A 86 -0.01 12.59 17.56
C ALA A 86 0.11 13.97 16.91
N TYR A 87 0.69 14.93 17.62
CA TYR A 87 0.87 16.30 17.12
C TYR A 87 1.72 16.33 15.85
N PHE A 88 2.74 15.47 15.73
CA PHE A 88 3.58 15.40 14.53
C PHE A 88 2.79 14.80 13.37
N ILE A 89 2.13 13.68 13.60
CA ILE A 89 1.34 13.00 12.55
C ILE A 89 0.20 13.89 12.06
N ASN A 90 -0.47 14.63 12.97
CA ASN A 90 -1.52 15.55 12.57
C ASN A 90 -0.97 16.69 11.70
N SER A 91 0.25 17.16 11.98
CA SER A 91 0.90 18.19 11.17
C SER A 91 1.23 17.70 9.77
N VAL A 92 1.84 16.49 9.64
CA VAL A 92 2.18 15.96 8.32
C VAL A 92 0.95 15.51 7.54
N ASN A 93 -0.12 15.11 8.24
CA ASN A 93 -1.40 14.83 7.59
C ASN A 93 -1.93 16.08 6.89
N ALA A 94 -1.82 17.25 7.50
CA ALA A 94 -2.19 18.51 6.88
C ALA A 94 -1.34 18.82 5.65
N LEU A 95 -0.04 18.52 5.70
CA LEU A 95 0.88 18.74 4.56
C LEU A 95 0.58 17.84 3.36
N THR A 96 -0.01 16.68 3.60
CA THR A 96 -0.40 15.74 2.54
C THR A 96 -1.86 15.93 2.12
N ASN A 97 -2.51 16.99 2.55
CA ASN A 97 -3.93 17.27 2.29
C ASN A 97 -4.83 16.11 2.76
N GLY A 98 -4.50 15.52 3.90
CA GLY A 98 -5.24 14.40 4.47
C GLY A 98 -4.90 13.03 3.89
N ALA A 99 -4.04 12.95 2.88
CA ALA A 99 -3.68 11.69 2.25
C ALA A 99 -2.55 10.98 3.01
N LEU A 100 -2.74 10.82 4.31
CA LEU A 100 -1.87 10.07 5.21
C LEU A 100 -2.75 9.46 6.28
N VAL A 101 -2.88 8.13 6.25
CA VAL A 101 -3.69 7.39 7.23
C VAL A 101 -2.74 6.52 8.06
N PRO A 102 -2.50 6.87 9.33
CA PRO A 102 -1.42 6.29 10.13
C PRO A 102 -1.87 5.00 10.83
N VAL A 103 -2.27 4.01 10.06
CA VAL A 103 -2.62 2.67 10.57
C VAL A 103 -2.07 1.62 9.62
N PRO A 104 -1.81 0.39 10.09
CA PRO A 104 -1.25 -0.67 9.23
C PRO A 104 -2.06 -0.91 7.97
N GLY A 105 -1.39 -1.37 6.93
CA GLY A 105 -1.98 -1.63 5.62
C GLY A 105 -1.37 -0.79 4.50
N GLY A 106 -0.48 0.17 4.85
CA GLY A 106 0.38 0.87 3.89
C GLY A 106 1.78 0.30 3.96
N VAL A 107 2.25 -0.32 2.88
CA VAL A 107 3.48 -1.11 2.88
C VAL A 107 4.38 -0.62 1.76
N LEU A 108 5.66 -0.33 2.09
CA LEU A 108 6.63 0.02 1.07
C LEU A 108 7.03 -1.24 0.29
N ILE A 109 7.24 -1.05 -0.99
CA ILE A 109 7.72 -2.08 -1.90
C ILE A 109 9.20 -1.80 -2.15
N ARG A 110 10.06 -2.74 -1.78
CA ARG A 110 11.52 -2.60 -1.98
C ARG A 110 12.03 -3.66 -2.93
N ASP A 111 13.00 -3.28 -3.75
CA ASP A 111 13.67 -4.22 -4.63
C ASP A 111 14.81 -4.95 -3.89
N LYS A 112 15.53 -5.81 -4.61
CA LYS A 112 16.63 -6.60 -4.04
C LYS A 112 17.79 -5.74 -3.51
N ASN A 113 17.89 -4.50 -3.98
CA ASN A 113 18.91 -3.55 -3.52
C ASN A 113 18.39 -2.65 -2.41
N ASN A 114 17.20 -2.96 -1.87
CA ASN A 114 16.54 -2.23 -0.80
C ASN A 114 16.08 -0.82 -1.20
N ASN A 115 15.97 -0.55 -2.51
CA ASN A 115 15.41 0.72 -3.00
C ASN A 115 13.88 0.67 -2.93
N ILE A 116 13.27 1.80 -2.58
CA ILE A 116 11.82 1.93 -2.61
C ILE A 116 11.38 2.08 -4.07
N VAL A 117 10.57 1.14 -4.56
CA VAL A 117 10.07 1.15 -5.93
C VAL A 117 8.57 1.46 -5.99
N GLY A 118 7.93 1.62 -4.86
CA GLY A 118 6.53 1.98 -4.76
C GLY A 118 5.98 1.71 -3.37
N SER A 119 4.66 1.79 -3.26
CA SER A 119 3.95 1.44 -2.03
C SER A 119 2.59 0.85 -2.34
N LEU A 120 2.06 0.08 -1.41
CA LEU A 120 0.74 -0.53 -1.54
C LEU A 120 -0.10 -0.16 -0.32
N GLY A 121 -1.34 0.23 -0.55
CA GLY A 121 -2.28 0.53 0.51
C GLY A 121 -3.54 -0.31 0.36
N ILE A 122 -4.01 -0.87 1.46
CA ILE A 122 -5.22 -1.69 1.49
C ILE A 122 -6.14 -1.23 2.61
N SER A 123 -7.43 -1.18 2.31
CA SER A 123 -8.48 -0.87 3.29
C SER A 123 -9.72 -1.71 3.01
N GLY A 124 -10.29 -2.26 4.07
CA GLY A 124 -11.52 -3.06 3.97
C GLY A 124 -11.83 -3.85 5.22
N ASP A 125 -10.83 -4.36 5.88
CA ASP A 125 -10.95 -5.17 7.09
C ASP A 125 -10.24 -4.48 8.25
N THR A 126 -9.80 -5.23 9.26
CA THR A 126 -8.93 -4.65 10.28
C THR A 126 -7.61 -4.24 9.65
N SER A 127 -6.94 -3.24 10.22
CA SER A 127 -5.66 -2.76 9.68
C SER A 127 -4.62 -3.87 9.64
N ASP A 128 -4.59 -4.75 10.63
CA ASP A 128 -3.65 -5.89 10.65
C ASP A 128 -3.93 -6.87 9.51
N ASN A 129 -5.20 -7.17 9.24
CA ASN A 129 -5.57 -8.07 8.14
C ASN A 129 -5.31 -7.41 6.78
N ASP A 130 -5.57 -6.11 6.65
CA ASP A 130 -5.23 -5.36 5.45
C ASP A 130 -3.73 -5.45 5.16
N GLU A 131 -2.90 -5.34 6.20
CA GLU A 131 -1.45 -5.45 6.08
C GLU A 131 -1.01 -6.85 5.63
N ILE A 132 -1.63 -7.90 6.15
CA ILE A 132 -1.33 -9.29 5.74
C ILE A 132 -1.56 -9.45 4.23
N ALA A 133 -2.67 -8.95 3.72
CA ALA A 133 -2.96 -9.02 2.29
C ALA A 133 -1.93 -8.22 1.47
N ALA A 134 -1.54 -7.04 1.93
CA ALA A 134 -0.55 -6.21 1.25
C ALA A 134 0.81 -6.90 1.17
N VAL A 135 1.30 -7.42 2.30
CA VAL A 135 2.58 -8.13 2.37
C VAL A 135 2.57 -9.33 1.42
N SER A 136 1.50 -10.12 1.44
CA SER A 136 1.38 -11.29 0.58
C SER A 136 1.45 -10.92 -0.90
N GLY A 137 0.75 -9.87 -1.31
CA GLY A 137 0.78 -9.41 -2.69
C GLY A 137 2.18 -8.99 -3.14
N ILE A 138 2.87 -8.20 -2.32
CA ILE A 138 4.21 -7.71 -2.62
C ILE A 138 5.22 -8.86 -2.71
N GLU A 139 5.21 -9.76 -1.73
CA GLU A 139 6.17 -10.86 -1.68
C GLU A 139 5.93 -11.89 -2.77
N SER A 140 4.69 -12.03 -3.24
CA SER A 140 4.33 -13.02 -4.26
C SER A 140 5.07 -12.85 -5.58
N VAL A 141 5.58 -11.66 -5.86
CA VAL A 141 6.31 -11.35 -7.10
C VAL A 141 7.80 -11.10 -6.86
N GLY A 142 8.30 -11.43 -5.66
CA GLY A 142 9.72 -11.37 -5.36
C GLY A 142 10.22 -10.03 -4.82
N TYR A 143 9.36 -9.05 -4.59
CA TYR A 143 9.73 -7.82 -3.90
C TYR A 143 9.71 -8.02 -2.39
N LYS A 144 10.39 -7.14 -1.68
CA LYS A 144 10.40 -7.11 -0.22
C LYS A 144 9.32 -6.14 0.27
N ALA A 145 8.51 -6.60 1.19
CA ALA A 145 7.50 -5.79 1.85
C ALA A 145 8.09 -5.15 3.11
N ASP A 146 7.93 -3.83 3.25
CA ASP A 146 8.41 -3.09 4.42
C ASP A 146 7.20 -2.45 5.10
N ILE A 147 6.81 -3.04 6.23
CA ILE A 147 5.63 -2.59 6.98
C ILE A 147 5.92 -1.43 7.94
N GLY A 148 7.18 -1.14 8.14
CA GLY A 148 7.60 -0.08 9.06
C GLY A 148 7.98 -0.52 10.46
#